data_19dc6694f51c4a76c0800450705d782a
#
_entry.id   19dc6694f51c4a76c0800450705d782a
#
_cell.length_a   1.000
_cell.length_b   1.000
_cell.length_c   1.000
_cell.angle_alpha   90.00
_cell.angle_beta   90.00
_cell.angle_gamma   90.00
#
_symmetry.space_group_name_H-M   'P 1'
#
loop_
_entity.id
_entity.type
_entity.pdbx_description
1 polymer ?
#
loop_
_entity_poly.entity_id
_entity_poly.type
_entity_poly.pdbx_seq_one_letter_code
_entity_poly.pdbx_strand_id
1 'polypeptide(L)'
;MNRLIFGAVAAAMLASAGPVQAQEKVTVWWVKGFYKSEDDALYAAIRKYEDKTGVRVDLSQYAVQDMIPKTVAALDAGTPPDVAYADVYDFQVLGKWAYDGKLEDISDVIDPIKDRFAPNTIETTYLYNDKTKKKAYYGFPTKQQTMHIEYWIDMLEKAGFKESDIPTGWRDYWSFWCDKVQPAYRKASGTRGFGIGMPMGVDSSDSFYSFLTFMDAYNVKLVDDDGKLLVDDPEVRRGLIGALTDYTAPYTKGCTPPSSTSWKDPDNNVAFHNKTTVMTHNATISIAAKWLDDANNETLKPEERELGKKSYYELIATAGFPNKPDGTKMVYRTAVKAGAIFADSKNKARGKEFVSFLLQEENLTPYVEGALGRWFPVTKAGQARPFWQEDRHRKSVFNQYANGTVMFEFTRNYKFTILNNENVWAKAMNRVVSEKLPVDKAVDEMIARIKAVAG
;
A
#
# COMPACT_ATOMS: atom_id res chain seq x y z
N MET A 1 76.24 21.18 -53.07
CA MET A 1 75.14 22.13 -52.94
C MET A 1 73.95 21.57 -53.68
N ASN A 2 72.98 20.90 -52.99
CA ASN A 2 71.66 20.58 -53.54
C ASN A 2 70.75 20.39 -52.33
N ARG A 3 69.85 21.31 -52.17
CA ARG A 3 68.76 21.26 -51.20
C ARG A 3 67.63 20.42 -51.76
N LEU A 4 67.26 19.35 -51.12
CA LEU A 4 66.05 18.58 -51.35
C LEU A 4 64.95 19.08 -50.41
N ILE A 5 63.86 19.59 -51.01
CA ILE A 5 62.61 20.02 -50.33
C ILE A 5 61.69 18.81 -50.22
N PHE A 6 61.44 18.38 -49.00
CA PHE A 6 60.37 17.36 -48.69
C PHE A 6 59.08 18.13 -48.43
N GLY A 7 58.11 18.01 -49.31
CA GLY A 7 56.76 18.46 -49.12
C GLY A 7 55.96 17.41 -48.31
N ALA A 8 55.54 17.77 -47.11
CA ALA A 8 54.63 16.94 -46.30
C ALA A 8 53.18 17.26 -46.70
N VAL A 9 52.50 16.28 -47.29
CA VAL A 9 51.05 16.33 -47.53
C VAL A 9 50.37 15.86 -46.25
N ALA A 10 49.82 16.80 -45.49
CA ALA A 10 48.94 16.49 -44.34
C ALA A 10 47.51 16.24 -44.87
N ALA A 11 47.13 14.96 -44.92
CA ALA A 11 45.73 14.59 -45.17
C ALA A 11 44.91 14.85 -43.91
N ALA A 12 44.09 15.90 -43.89
CA ALA A 12 43.09 16.14 -42.84
C ALA A 12 41.93 15.16 -42.97
N MET A 13 41.89 14.13 -42.14
CA MET A 13 40.67 13.32 -41.92
C MET A 13 39.68 14.14 -41.07
N LEU A 14 38.73 14.79 -41.68
CA LEU A 14 37.57 15.32 -41.02
C LEU A 14 36.70 14.14 -40.64
N ALA A 15 36.85 13.64 -39.37
CA ALA A 15 35.88 12.75 -38.77
C ALA A 15 34.58 13.55 -38.63
N SER A 16 33.57 13.22 -39.44
CA SER A 16 32.22 13.68 -39.29
C SER A 16 31.64 13.03 -38.04
N ALA A 17 31.84 13.63 -36.86
CA ALA A 17 31.06 13.35 -35.68
C ALA A 17 29.62 13.77 -35.99
N GLY A 18 28.79 12.83 -36.45
CA GLY A 18 27.36 13.05 -36.50
C GLY A 18 26.87 13.48 -35.12
N PRO A 19 25.81 14.29 -35.02
CA PRO A 19 25.28 14.66 -33.73
C PRO A 19 24.93 13.36 -32.98
N VAL A 20 25.58 13.15 -31.84
CA VAL A 20 25.16 12.11 -30.88
C VAL A 20 23.79 12.57 -30.43
N GLN A 21 22.76 12.01 -31.05
CA GLN A 21 21.38 12.25 -30.65
C GLN A 21 21.29 11.77 -29.20
N ALA A 22 21.12 12.70 -28.25
CA ALA A 22 20.97 12.35 -26.85
C ALA A 22 19.81 11.34 -26.78
N GLN A 23 20.10 10.13 -26.28
CA GLN A 23 19.10 9.08 -26.15
C GLN A 23 17.92 9.64 -25.35
N GLU A 24 16.73 9.62 -25.92
CA GLU A 24 15.53 10.06 -25.25
C GLU A 24 15.31 9.26 -23.98
N LYS A 25 14.97 9.94 -22.89
CA LYS A 25 14.77 9.27 -21.60
C LYS A 25 13.53 9.80 -20.89
N VAL A 26 12.96 8.94 -20.04
CA VAL A 26 11.91 9.27 -19.07
C VAL A 26 12.44 9.02 -17.67
N THR A 27 12.29 10.00 -16.76
CA THR A 27 12.70 9.85 -15.36
C THR A 27 11.55 9.29 -14.55
N VAL A 28 11.80 8.17 -13.87
CA VAL A 28 10.79 7.43 -13.12
C VAL A 28 11.26 7.24 -11.67
N TRP A 29 10.47 7.73 -10.73
CA TRP A 29 10.67 7.43 -9.32
C TRP A 29 9.65 6.40 -8.85
N TRP A 30 10.14 5.32 -8.23
CA TRP A 30 9.28 4.22 -7.82
C TRP A 30 9.63 3.73 -6.43
N VAL A 31 8.63 3.37 -5.65
CA VAL A 31 8.88 2.75 -4.35
C VAL A 31 9.57 1.41 -4.52
N LYS A 32 10.54 1.12 -3.66
CA LYS A 32 11.22 -0.17 -3.63
C LYS A 32 10.28 -1.25 -3.11
N GLY A 33 10.25 -2.41 -3.76
CA GLY A 33 9.51 -3.58 -3.32
C GLY A 33 9.99 -4.12 -1.96
N PHE A 34 9.13 -4.87 -1.27
CA PHE A 34 9.48 -5.49 0.01
C PHE A 34 10.32 -6.76 -0.16
N TYR A 35 10.32 -7.34 -1.36
CA TYR A 35 11.09 -8.51 -1.72
C TYR A 35 11.46 -8.48 -3.22
N LYS A 36 12.41 -9.35 -3.58
CA LYS A 36 13.08 -9.30 -4.88
C LYS A 36 12.14 -9.44 -6.08
N SER A 37 11.19 -10.36 -6.04
CA SER A 37 10.31 -10.62 -7.18
C SER A 37 9.43 -9.41 -7.54
N GLU A 38 9.08 -8.57 -6.58
CA GLU A 38 8.32 -7.34 -6.81
C GLU A 38 9.12 -6.33 -7.65
N ASP A 39 10.40 -6.13 -7.31
CA ASP A 39 11.31 -5.27 -8.09
C ASP A 39 11.62 -5.89 -9.46
N ASP A 40 11.85 -7.20 -9.54
CA ASP A 40 12.11 -7.90 -10.78
C ASP A 40 10.97 -7.76 -11.79
N ALA A 41 9.72 -7.76 -11.31
CA ALA A 41 8.53 -7.56 -12.15
C ALA A 41 8.47 -6.13 -12.73
N LEU A 42 8.84 -5.12 -11.93
CA LEU A 42 8.97 -3.74 -12.42
C LEU A 42 10.09 -3.64 -13.47
N TYR A 43 11.26 -4.21 -13.20
CA TYR A 43 12.38 -4.20 -14.15
C TYR A 43 12.03 -4.91 -15.46
N ALA A 44 11.26 -5.99 -15.40
CA ALA A 44 10.79 -6.68 -16.61
C ALA A 44 9.85 -5.80 -17.45
N ALA A 45 8.92 -5.08 -16.81
CA ALA A 45 8.03 -4.13 -17.50
C ALA A 45 8.82 -2.97 -18.13
N ILE A 46 9.81 -2.43 -17.42
CA ILE A 46 10.69 -1.37 -17.92
C ILE A 46 11.49 -1.85 -19.14
N ARG A 47 12.14 -3.01 -19.06
CA ARG A 47 12.89 -3.57 -20.21
C ARG A 47 12.02 -3.73 -21.44
N LYS A 48 10.80 -4.24 -21.30
CA LYS A 48 9.84 -4.34 -22.40
C LYS A 48 9.51 -2.99 -23.03
N TYR A 49 9.39 -1.94 -22.22
CA TYR A 49 9.17 -0.59 -22.71
C TYR A 49 10.37 -0.07 -23.48
N GLU A 50 11.58 -0.20 -22.93
CA GLU A 50 12.83 0.23 -23.56
C GLU A 50 13.07 -0.51 -24.89
N ASP A 51 12.86 -1.83 -24.92
CA ASP A 51 12.99 -2.66 -26.14
C ASP A 51 11.98 -2.26 -27.22
N LYS A 52 10.75 -1.92 -26.83
CA LYS A 52 9.69 -1.54 -27.77
C LYS A 52 9.85 -0.15 -28.35
N THR A 53 10.33 0.80 -27.52
CA THR A 53 10.31 2.25 -27.86
C THR A 53 11.68 2.82 -28.18
N GLY A 54 12.75 2.18 -27.74
CA GLY A 54 14.10 2.74 -27.76
C GLY A 54 14.32 3.88 -26.73
N VAL A 55 13.31 4.24 -25.94
CA VAL A 55 13.37 5.27 -24.91
C VAL A 55 13.91 4.66 -23.61
N ARG A 56 14.96 5.25 -23.05
CA ARG A 56 15.54 4.79 -21.78
C ARG A 56 14.71 5.22 -20.57
N VAL A 57 14.53 4.35 -19.61
CA VAL A 57 13.96 4.65 -18.29
C VAL A 57 15.07 4.92 -17.28
N ASP A 58 15.15 6.16 -16.81
CA ASP A 58 16.04 6.58 -15.73
C ASP A 58 15.32 6.36 -14.40
N LEU A 59 15.40 5.10 -13.89
CA LEU A 59 14.70 4.65 -12.69
C LEU A 59 15.48 4.99 -11.42
N SER A 60 14.81 5.65 -10.48
CA SER A 60 15.28 5.77 -9.10
C SER A 60 14.27 5.10 -8.15
N GLN A 61 14.75 4.23 -7.26
CA GLN A 61 13.92 3.60 -6.25
C GLN A 61 14.27 4.08 -4.85
N TYR A 62 13.24 4.31 -4.06
CA TYR A 62 13.37 4.77 -2.68
C TYR A 62 12.51 3.93 -1.74
N ALA A 63 12.86 3.89 -0.46
CA ALA A 63 12.03 3.29 0.58
C ALA A 63 10.70 4.06 0.70
N VAL A 64 9.63 3.37 1.11
CA VAL A 64 8.28 3.93 1.15
C VAL A 64 8.19 5.23 1.96
N GLN A 65 8.87 5.31 3.10
CA GLN A 65 8.90 6.47 3.97
C GLN A 65 9.63 7.69 3.37
N ASP A 66 10.50 7.47 2.38
CA ASP A 66 11.30 8.53 1.73
C ASP A 66 10.58 9.14 0.51
N MET A 67 9.59 8.45 -0.06
CA MET A 67 8.98 8.84 -1.31
C MET A 67 8.29 10.21 -1.23
N ILE A 68 7.46 10.44 -0.21
CA ILE A 68 6.75 11.73 -0.07
C ILE A 68 7.70 12.89 0.18
N PRO A 69 8.62 12.84 1.19
CA PRO A 69 9.55 13.94 1.43
C PRO A 69 10.41 14.29 0.22
N LYS A 70 10.91 13.27 -0.49
CA LYS A 70 11.72 13.49 -1.71
C LYS A 70 10.91 14.12 -2.84
N THR A 71 9.67 13.64 -3.05
CA THR A 71 8.80 14.19 -4.10
C THR A 71 8.40 15.63 -3.80
N VAL A 72 8.06 15.94 -2.54
CA VAL A 72 7.77 17.32 -2.12
C VAL A 72 8.97 18.22 -2.36
N ALA A 73 10.17 17.81 -1.95
CA ALA A 73 11.40 18.59 -2.18
C ALA A 73 11.67 18.83 -3.67
N ALA A 74 11.42 17.84 -4.53
CA ALA A 74 11.58 17.98 -5.99
C ALA A 74 10.52 18.90 -6.61
N LEU A 75 9.28 18.84 -6.13
CA LEU A 75 8.21 19.76 -6.54
C LEU A 75 8.52 21.21 -6.15
N ASP A 76 9.03 21.42 -4.94
CA ASP A 76 9.40 22.76 -4.45
C ASP A 76 10.61 23.33 -5.21
N ALA A 77 11.54 22.45 -5.63
CA ALA A 77 12.69 22.82 -6.46
C ALA A 77 12.33 23.01 -7.95
N GLY A 78 11.09 22.70 -8.39
CA GLY A 78 10.67 22.75 -9.79
C GLY A 78 11.34 21.69 -10.69
N THR A 79 11.79 20.58 -10.10
CA THR A 79 12.50 19.49 -10.78
C THR A 79 11.93 18.11 -10.44
N PRO A 80 10.59 17.90 -10.49
CA PRO A 80 10.01 16.60 -10.24
C PRO A 80 10.44 15.59 -11.32
N PRO A 81 10.38 14.26 -11.04
CA PRO A 81 10.50 13.24 -12.06
C PRO A 81 9.35 13.34 -13.07
N ASP A 82 9.47 12.69 -14.22
CA ASP A 82 8.38 12.66 -15.19
C ASP A 82 7.21 11.82 -14.69
N VAL A 83 7.52 10.68 -14.06
CA VAL A 83 6.55 9.78 -13.46
C VAL A 83 6.99 9.41 -12.04
N ALA A 84 6.08 9.38 -11.09
CA ALA A 84 6.35 8.81 -9.78
C ALA A 84 5.21 7.92 -9.28
N TYR A 85 5.59 6.88 -8.53
CA TYR A 85 4.66 5.97 -7.88
C TYR A 85 5.16 5.61 -6.48
N ALA A 86 4.25 5.64 -5.51
CA ALA A 86 4.48 5.09 -4.17
C ALA A 86 3.20 4.50 -3.58
N ASP A 87 3.37 3.46 -2.76
CA ASP A 87 2.26 2.74 -2.09
C ASP A 87 1.46 3.63 -1.11
N VAL A 88 1.90 4.87 -0.88
CA VAL A 88 1.30 5.84 0.05
C VAL A 88 0.74 7.11 -0.62
N TYR A 89 0.97 7.30 -1.92
CA TYR A 89 0.54 8.54 -2.60
C TYR A 89 -0.98 8.70 -2.61
N ASP A 90 -1.72 7.63 -2.88
CA ASP A 90 -3.17 7.63 -2.97
C ASP A 90 -3.82 8.32 -1.77
N PHE A 91 -3.48 7.90 -0.57
CA PHE A 91 -4.18 8.33 0.64
C PHE A 91 -3.53 9.49 1.40
N GLN A 92 -2.26 9.83 1.12
CA GLN A 92 -1.55 10.89 1.84
C GLN A 92 -1.37 12.19 1.06
N VAL A 93 -1.25 12.15 -0.27
CA VAL A 93 -0.85 13.35 -1.01
C VAL A 93 -1.54 13.58 -2.35
N LEU A 94 -2.00 12.51 -3.04
CA LEU A 94 -2.45 12.62 -4.42
C LEU A 94 -3.61 13.61 -4.58
N GLY A 95 -4.62 13.53 -3.71
CA GLY A 95 -5.76 14.44 -3.73
C GLY A 95 -5.37 15.90 -3.51
N LYS A 96 -4.44 16.15 -2.58
CA LYS A 96 -3.92 17.51 -2.33
C LYS A 96 -3.09 18.03 -3.49
N TRP A 97 -2.21 17.21 -4.06
CA TRP A 97 -1.41 17.61 -5.21
C TRP A 97 -2.28 17.90 -6.45
N ALA A 98 -3.34 17.11 -6.68
CA ALA A 98 -4.30 17.39 -7.74
C ALA A 98 -5.02 18.71 -7.50
N TYR A 99 -5.53 18.94 -6.28
CA TYR A 99 -6.20 20.18 -5.89
C TYR A 99 -5.30 21.42 -6.12
N ASP A 100 -4.03 21.34 -5.73
CA ASP A 100 -3.04 22.41 -5.88
C ASP A 100 -2.56 22.60 -7.33
N GLY A 101 -3.00 21.76 -8.28
CA GLY A 101 -2.57 21.80 -9.68
C GLY A 101 -1.10 21.43 -9.87
N LYS A 102 -0.59 20.53 -9.05
CA LYS A 102 0.76 19.96 -9.14
C LYS A 102 0.85 18.77 -10.10
N LEU A 103 -0.29 18.21 -10.50
CA LEU A 103 -0.37 17.01 -11.33
C LEU A 103 -0.83 17.34 -12.75
N GLU A 104 -0.32 16.57 -13.70
CA GLU A 104 -0.73 16.62 -15.11
C GLU A 104 -2.08 15.93 -15.29
N ASP A 105 -2.96 16.49 -16.12
CA ASP A 105 -4.16 15.82 -16.61
C ASP A 105 -3.76 14.72 -17.59
N ILE A 106 -4.08 13.49 -17.23
CA ILE A 106 -3.81 12.27 -18.04
C ILE A 106 -5.09 11.61 -18.54
N SER A 107 -6.17 12.37 -18.66
CA SER A 107 -7.45 11.84 -19.18
C SER A 107 -7.29 11.28 -20.59
N ASP A 108 -6.39 11.80 -21.39
CA ASP A 108 -6.03 11.28 -22.71
C ASP A 108 -5.43 9.86 -22.67
N VAL A 109 -4.79 9.47 -21.56
CA VAL A 109 -4.28 8.11 -21.32
C VAL A 109 -5.36 7.19 -20.77
N ILE A 110 -6.19 7.70 -19.84
CA ILE A 110 -7.13 6.88 -19.07
C ILE A 110 -8.46 6.67 -19.77
N ASP A 111 -9.06 7.71 -20.37
CA ASP A 111 -10.39 7.62 -21.01
C ASP A 111 -10.52 6.47 -22.02
N PRO A 112 -9.51 6.20 -22.87
CA PRO A 112 -9.60 5.10 -23.85
C PRO A 112 -9.66 3.70 -23.21
N ILE A 113 -9.25 3.56 -21.95
CA ILE A 113 -9.09 2.25 -21.28
C ILE A 113 -9.91 2.12 -19.99
N LYS A 114 -10.63 3.18 -19.58
CA LYS A 114 -11.32 3.22 -18.27
C LYS A 114 -12.28 2.04 -18.04
N ASP A 115 -12.94 1.55 -19.08
CA ASP A 115 -13.89 0.45 -18.97
C ASP A 115 -13.24 -0.91 -18.63
N ARG A 116 -11.91 -1.01 -18.73
CA ARG A 116 -11.15 -2.20 -18.30
C ARG A 116 -11.03 -2.30 -16.79
N PHE A 117 -11.13 -1.18 -16.09
CA PHE A 117 -10.96 -1.14 -14.65
C PHE A 117 -12.19 -1.70 -13.92
N ALA A 118 -11.95 -2.30 -12.77
CA ALA A 118 -13.00 -2.78 -11.88
C ALA A 118 -13.69 -1.60 -11.18
N PRO A 119 -14.95 -1.76 -10.72
CA PRO A 119 -15.63 -0.73 -9.93
C PRO A 119 -14.80 -0.27 -8.71
N ASN A 120 -14.92 1.01 -8.34
CA ASN A 120 -14.21 1.65 -7.23
C ASN A 120 -12.68 1.74 -7.38
N THR A 121 -12.11 1.45 -8.56
CA THR A 121 -10.66 1.52 -8.76
C THR A 121 -10.23 2.79 -9.50
N ILE A 122 -10.94 3.15 -10.55
CA ILE A 122 -10.56 4.32 -11.37
C ILE A 122 -10.94 5.64 -10.71
N GLU A 123 -12.00 5.65 -9.90
CA GLU A 123 -12.53 6.82 -9.22
C GLU A 123 -11.51 7.45 -8.26
N THR A 124 -10.60 6.64 -7.70
CA THR A 124 -9.53 7.11 -6.81
C THR A 124 -8.61 8.13 -7.49
N THR A 125 -8.49 8.08 -8.82
CA THR A 125 -7.62 8.95 -9.62
C THR A 125 -8.37 10.07 -10.34
N TYR A 126 -9.72 10.08 -10.29
CA TYR A 126 -10.57 11.12 -10.86
C TYR A 126 -10.77 12.25 -9.85
N LEU A 127 -9.86 13.21 -9.83
CA LEU A 127 -9.69 14.20 -8.78
C LEU A 127 -10.05 15.62 -9.26
N TYR A 128 -10.29 16.52 -8.30
CA TYR A 128 -10.56 17.92 -8.58
C TYR A 128 -9.29 18.77 -8.53
N ASN A 129 -9.13 19.64 -9.51
CA ASN A 129 -8.03 20.61 -9.58
C ASN A 129 -8.60 22.03 -9.44
N ASP A 130 -8.18 22.75 -8.40
CA ASP A 130 -8.72 24.08 -8.09
C ASP A 130 -8.20 25.18 -9.03
N LYS A 131 -7.02 24.99 -9.66
CA LYS A 131 -6.51 25.95 -10.65
C LYS A 131 -7.32 25.93 -11.95
N THR A 132 -7.68 24.73 -12.41
CA THR A 132 -8.45 24.54 -13.65
C THR A 132 -9.95 24.51 -13.43
N LYS A 133 -10.40 24.39 -12.15
CA LYS A 133 -11.81 24.23 -11.74
C LYS A 133 -12.48 23.01 -12.38
N LYS A 134 -11.72 21.93 -12.60
CA LYS A 134 -12.18 20.71 -13.28
C LYS A 134 -11.82 19.45 -12.51
N LYS A 135 -12.66 18.42 -12.65
CA LYS A 135 -12.29 17.04 -12.34
C LYS A 135 -11.71 16.39 -13.59
N ALA A 136 -10.61 15.65 -13.44
CA ALA A 136 -9.95 14.89 -14.47
C ALA A 136 -9.15 13.75 -13.85
N TYR A 137 -8.55 12.87 -14.65
CA TYR A 137 -7.65 11.85 -14.16
C TYR A 137 -6.27 12.47 -13.92
N TYR A 138 -5.91 12.65 -12.65
CA TYR A 138 -4.62 13.19 -12.20
C TYR A 138 -3.69 12.11 -11.63
N GLY A 139 -4.08 10.85 -11.69
CA GLY A 139 -3.28 9.70 -11.32
C GLY A 139 -3.60 8.51 -12.20
N PHE A 140 -2.72 7.50 -12.17
CA PHE A 140 -2.95 6.22 -12.85
C PHE A 140 -2.98 5.09 -11.83
N PRO A 141 -4.07 4.28 -11.79
CA PRO A 141 -4.19 3.17 -10.87
C PRO A 141 -3.36 1.99 -11.35
N THR A 142 -2.65 1.30 -10.46
CA THR A 142 -1.81 0.14 -10.82
C THR A 142 -2.26 -1.16 -10.17
N LYS A 143 -2.59 -1.12 -8.90
CA LYS A 143 -2.90 -2.26 -8.04
C LYS A 143 -3.73 -1.79 -6.85
N GLN A 144 -4.30 -2.73 -6.10
CA GLN A 144 -5.12 -2.40 -4.94
C GLN A 144 -4.90 -3.38 -3.79
N GLN A 145 -5.35 -3.01 -2.60
CA GLN A 145 -5.25 -3.80 -1.39
C GLN A 145 -6.46 -3.64 -0.49
N THR A 146 -6.64 -4.64 0.39
CA THR A 146 -7.54 -4.64 1.54
C THR A 146 -6.77 -5.10 2.77
N MET A 147 -7.35 -4.94 3.96
CA MET A 147 -6.73 -5.45 5.19
C MET A 147 -6.92 -6.94 5.35
N HIS A 148 -5.88 -7.62 5.82
CA HIS A 148 -5.85 -9.06 6.07
C HIS A 148 -5.47 -9.36 7.51
N ILE A 149 -5.81 -10.57 7.96
CA ILE A 149 -5.28 -11.17 9.18
C ILE A 149 -4.37 -12.31 8.78
N GLU A 150 -3.20 -12.36 9.38
CA GLU A 150 -2.25 -13.45 9.20
C GLU A 150 -1.85 -14.02 10.55
N TYR A 151 -1.77 -15.35 10.65
CA TYR A 151 -1.40 -16.04 11.88
C TYR A 151 -0.58 -17.29 11.61
N TRP A 152 0.26 -17.63 12.60
CA TRP A 152 1.05 -18.85 12.61
C TRP A 152 0.20 -20.03 13.10
N ILE A 153 -0.02 -21.02 12.25
CA ILE A 153 -0.77 -22.24 12.56
C ILE A 153 -0.05 -23.05 13.63
N ASP A 154 1.27 -23.22 13.50
CA ASP A 154 2.08 -23.98 14.46
C ASP A 154 2.13 -23.34 15.86
N MET A 155 2.07 -22.01 15.95
CA MET A 155 1.97 -21.33 17.24
C MET A 155 0.57 -21.50 17.86
N LEU A 156 -0.49 -21.46 17.04
CA LEU A 156 -1.86 -21.69 17.45
C LEU A 156 -2.02 -23.14 17.98
N GLU A 157 -1.50 -24.13 17.23
CA GLU A 157 -1.50 -25.53 17.62
C GLU A 157 -0.69 -25.79 18.88
N LYS A 158 0.46 -25.14 19.03
CA LYS A 158 1.27 -25.21 20.25
C LYS A 158 0.55 -24.65 21.48
N ALA A 159 -0.35 -23.68 21.27
CA ALA A 159 -1.24 -23.17 22.31
C ALA A 159 -2.41 -24.15 22.62
N GLY A 160 -2.54 -25.24 21.88
CA GLY A 160 -3.59 -26.24 22.04
C GLY A 160 -4.89 -25.95 21.31
N PHE A 161 -4.87 -25.07 20.32
CA PHE A 161 -6.02 -24.68 19.50
C PHE A 161 -5.82 -25.04 18.02
N LYS A 162 -6.94 -25.15 17.30
CA LYS A 162 -7.00 -25.39 15.85
C LYS A 162 -7.64 -24.18 15.14
N GLU A 163 -7.49 -24.10 13.84
CA GLU A 163 -8.14 -23.05 13.02
C GLU A 163 -9.67 -23.03 13.21
N SER A 164 -10.29 -24.22 13.40
CA SER A 164 -11.72 -24.35 13.67
C SER A 164 -12.19 -23.75 15.01
N ASP A 165 -11.28 -23.51 15.94
CA ASP A 165 -11.59 -22.93 17.25
C ASP A 165 -11.61 -21.40 17.23
N ILE A 166 -11.17 -20.77 16.11
CA ILE A 166 -11.14 -19.33 15.96
C ILE A 166 -12.58 -18.80 15.81
N PRO A 167 -13.04 -17.94 16.75
CA PRO A 167 -14.38 -17.40 16.69
C PRO A 167 -14.61 -16.50 15.47
N THR A 168 -15.84 -16.45 14.98
CA THR A 168 -16.24 -15.57 13.88
C THR A 168 -16.87 -14.26 14.33
N GLY A 169 -17.30 -14.14 15.60
CA GLY A 169 -17.88 -12.94 16.19
C GLY A 169 -16.81 -11.96 16.67
N TRP A 170 -17.03 -10.66 16.52
CA TRP A 170 -16.06 -9.61 16.76
C TRP A 170 -15.36 -9.68 18.12
N ARG A 171 -16.13 -9.65 19.22
CA ARG A 171 -15.57 -9.61 20.57
C ARG A 171 -14.85 -10.89 20.92
N ASP A 172 -15.46 -12.04 20.60
CA ASP A 172 -14.89 -13.34 20.89
C ASP A 172 -13.62 -13.58 20.11
N TYR A 173 -13.52 -13.05 18.88
CA TYR A 173 -12.32 -13.13 18.05
C TYR A 173 -11.11 -12.46 18.72
N TRP A 174 -11.24 -11.19 19.14
CA TRP A 174 -10.14 -10.47 19.76
C TRP A 174 -9.76 -11.05 21.13
N SER A 175 -10.75 -11.43 21.94
CA SER A 175 -10.50 -12.06 23.23
C SER A 175 -9.88 -13.45 23.09
N PHE A 176 -10.16 -14.20 22.03
CA PHE A 176 -9.56 -15.50 21.76
C PHE A 176 -8.04 -15.40 21.67
N TRP A 177 -7.52 -14.48 20.88
CA TRP A 177 -6.07 -14.29 20.73
C TRP A 177 -5.40 -13.75 22.01
N CYS A 178 -6.09 -12.86 22.71
CA CYS A 178 -5.57 -12.22 23.93
C CYS A 178 -5.68 -13.09 25.16
N ASP A 179 -6.88 -13.57 25.41
CA ASP A 179 -7.24 -14.12 26.72
C ASP A 179 -7.10 -15.66 26.76
N LYS A 180 -7.02 -16.31 25.57
CA LYS A 180 -6.86 -17.77 25.45
C LYS A 180 -5.53 -18.15 24.80
N VAL A 181 -5.27 -17.73 23.56
CA VAL A 181 -4.09 -18.16 22.78
C VAL A 181 -2.80 -17.69 23.44
N GLN A 182 -2.68 -16.38 23.76
CA GLN A 182 -1.45 -15.84 24.34
C GLN A 182 -0.99 -16.56 25.62
N PRO A 183 -1.82 -16.69 26.67
CA PRO A 183 -1.37 -17.36 27.90
C PRO A 183 -1.09 -18.85 27.68
N ALA A 184 -1.87 -19.55 26.86
CA ALA A 184 -1.64 -20.95 26.53
C ALA A 184 -0.34 -21.15 25.76
N TYR A 185 -0.07 -20.30 24.74
CA TYR A 185 1.19 -20.33 24.00
C TYR A 185 2.40 -20.07 24.90
N ARG A 186 2.35 -19.05 25.74
CA ARG A 186 3.42 -18.74 26.70
C ARG A 186 3.73 -19.89 27.62
N LYS A 187 2.67 -20.55 28.15
CA LYS A 187 2.80 -21.75 29.01
C LYS A 187 3.45 -22.90 28.25
N ALA A 188 3.02 -23.16 27.01
CA ALA A 188 3.48 -24.33 26.23
C ALA A 188 4.88 -24.09 25.59
N SER A 189 5.23 -22.86 25.27
CA SER A 189 6.50 -22.53 24.59
C SER A 189 7.62 -22.14 25.55
N GLY A 190 7.30 -21.65 26.76
CA GLY A 190 8.26 -21.03 27.66
C GLY A 190 8.78 -19.66 27.20
N THR A 191 8.20 -19.09 26.12
CA THR A 191 8.63 -17.81 25.53
C THR A 191 7.62 -16.69 25.75
N ARG A 192 8.04 -15.43 25.68
CA ARG A 192 7.18 -14.25 25.80
C ARG A 192 6.52 -13.89 24.45
N GLY A 193 5.79 -14.81 23.83
CA GLY A 193 5.00 -14.51 22.64
C GLY A 193 3.78 -13.61 22.95
N PHE A 194 3.37 -12.80 21.98
CA PHE A 194 2.18 -11.95 22.06
C PHE A 194 1.06 -12.50 21.17
N GLY A 195 -0.19 -12.39 21.64
CA GLY A 195 -1.35 -12.89 20.89
C GLY A 195 -1.57 -12.15 19.59
N ILE A 196 -1.40 -10.81 19.62
CA ILE A 196 -1.73 -9.93 18.49
C ILE A 196 -0.58 -8.96 18.19
N GLY A 197 -0.21 -8.84 16.94
CA GLY A 197 0.64 -7.76 16.42
C GLY A 197 -0.23 -6.60 15.94
N MET A 198 -0.44 -5.58 16.81
CA MET A 198 -1.31 -4.45 16.54
C MET A 198 -0.47 -3.22 16.20
N PRO A 199 -0.39 -2.76 14.94
CA PRO A 199 0.37 -1.55 14.60
C PRO A 199 -0.34 -0.30 15.15
N MET A 200 0.40 0.56 15.87
CA MET A 200 -0.10 1.80 16.49
C MET A 200 0.84 3.00 16.27
N GLY A 201 1.89 2.82 15.48
CA GLY A 201 2.86 3.88 15.18
C GLY A 201 2.27 4.97 14.28
N VAL A 202 2.62 6.22 14.55
CA VAL A 202 2.18 7.36 13.71
C VAL A 202 2.80 7.29 12.31
N ASP A 203 4.03 6.77 12.22
CA ASP A 203 4.78 6.63 10.96
C ASP A 203 4.47 5.32 10.21
N SER A 204 3.37 4.63 10.57
CA SER A 204 2.95 3.38 9.93
C SER A 204 1.63 3.56 9.20
N SER A 205 1.61 3.24 7.90
CA SER A 205 0.38 3.18 7.11
C SER A 205 -0.54 2.04 7.57
N ASP A 206 0.02 0.97 8.13
CA ASP A 206 -0.78 -0.14 8.67
C ASP A 206 -1.63 0.27 9.88
N SER A 207 -1.17 1.25 10.69
CA SER A 207 -1.99 1.84 11.75
C SER A 207 -3.24 2.53 11.19
N PHE A 208 -3.08 3.27 10.10
CA PHE A 208 -4.18 3.91 9.38
C PHE A 208 -5.17 2.89 8.83
N TYR A 209 -4.71 1.96 8.00
CA TYR A 209 -5.59 0.97 7.37
C TYR A 209 -6.31 0.09 8.38
N SER A 210 -5.60 -0.38 9.41
CA SER A 210 -6.18 -1.21 10.47
C SER A 210 -7.28 -0.47 11.22
N PHE A 211 -7.04 0.80 11.59
CA PHE A 211 -8.03 1.56 12.34
C PHE A 211 -9.29 1.84 11.52
N LEU A 212 -9.13 2.18 10.24
CA LEU A 212 -10.29 2.38 9.36
C LEU A 212 -11.12 1.09 9.21
N THR A 213 -10.47 -0.08 9.22
CA THR A 213 -11.20 -1.36 9.24
C THR A 213 -12.00 -1.53 10.53
N PHE A 214 -11.48 -1.09 11.68
CA PHE A 214 -12.25 -1.07 12.93
C PHE A 214 -13.41 -0.05 12.86
N MET A 215 -13.21 1.11 12.24
CA MET A 215 -14.31 2.05 12.00
C MET A 215 -15.42 1.43 11.14
N ASP A 216 -15.05 0.68 10.09
CA ASP A 216 -16.01 -0.04 9.25
C ASP A 216 -16.78 -1.11 10.03
N ALA A 217 -16.13 -1.78 10.98
CA ALA A 217 -16.79 -2.74 11.88
C ALA A 217 -17.90 -2.07 12.72
N TYR A 218 -17.72 -0.80 13.07
CA TYR A 218 -18.70 0.01 13.78
C TYR A 218 -19.60 0.86 12.86
N ASN A 219 -19.60 0.59 11.55
CA ASN A 219 -20.42 1.29 10.54
C ASN A 219 -20.18 2.82 10.50
N VAL A 220 -18.98 3.30 10.87
CA VAL A 220 -18.66 4.72 10.88
C VAL A 220 -18.54 5.26 9.46
N LYS A 221 -19.27 6.31 9.14
CA LYS A 221 -19.18 7.09 7.91
C LYS A 221 -18.78 8.52 8.26
N LEU A 222 -17.59 8.95 7.87
CA LEU A 222 -17.10 10.29 8.17
C LEU A 222 -17.57 11.35 7.19
N VAL A 223 -17.92 10.92 5.96
CA VAL A 223 -18.43 11.79 4.91
C VAL A 223 -19.60 11.13 4.18
N ASP A 224 -20.49 11.93 3.62
CA ASP A 224 -21.52 11.47 2.67
C ASP A 224 -20.94 11.26 1.25
N ASP A 225 -21.81 10.95 0.30
CA ASP A 225 -21.40 10.71 -1.08
C ASP A 225 -20.89 11.96 -1.81
N ASP A 226 -21.25 13.15 -1.34
CA ASP A 226 -20.79 14.44 -1.84
C ASP A 226 -19.51 14.94 -1.14
N GLY A 227 -18.99 14.18 -0.16
CA GLY A 227 -17.78 14.52 0.60
C GLY A 227 -18.01 15.49 1.76
N LYS A 228 -19.27 15.75 2.14
CA LYS A 228 -19.61 16.58 3.30
C LYS A 228 -19.40 15.78 4.58
N LEU A 229 -18.85 16.45 5.61
CA LEU A 229 -18.60 15.83 6.91
C LEU A 229 -19.88 15.41 7.63
N LEU A 230 -19.85 14.21 8.21
CA LEU A 230 -20.88 13.63 9.06
C LEU A 230 -20.46 13.53 10.54
N VAL A 231 -19.32 14.07 10.92
CA VAL A 231 -18.72 13.92 12.26
C VAL A 231 -19.49 14.61 13.39
N ASP A 232 -20.53 15.39 13.07
CA ASP A 232 -21.47 15.97 14.04
C ASP A 232 -22.57 15.00 14.44
N ASP A 233 -22.74 13.89 13.71
CA ASP A 233 -23.72 12.86 14.05
C ASP A 233 -23.26 12.11 15.32
N PRO A 234 -24.13 12.04 16.36
CA PRO A 234 -23.81 11.27 17.57
C PRO A 234 -23.53 9.78 17.32
N GLU A 235 -24.09 9.18 16.26
CA GLU A 235 -23.82 7.79 15.88
C GLU A 235 -22.37 7.63 15.39
N VAL A 236 -21.87 8.58 14.58
CA VAL A 236 -20.48 8.61 14.14
C VAL A 236 -19.54 8.67 15.34
N ARG A 237 -19.80 9.58 16.29
CA ARG A 237 -19.02 9.68 17.51
C ARG A 237 -19.04 8.39 18.33
N ARG A 238 -20.21 7.77 18.47
CA ARG A 238 -20.37 6.50 19.20
C ARG A 238 -19.60 5.35 18.55
N GLY A 239 -19.68 5.26 17.22
CA GLY A 239 -18.91 4.28 16.44
C GLY A 239 -17.40 4.48 16.55
N LEU A 240 -16.92 5.72 16.52
CA LEU A 240 -15.50 6.05 16.72
C LEU A 240 -15.01 5.64 18.11
N ILE A 241 -15.82 5.87 19.17
CA ILE A 241 -15.50 5.44 20.53
C ILE A 241 -15.39 3.90 20.58
N GLY A 242 -16.34 3.17 19.98
CA GLY A 242 -16.30 1.72 19.89
C GLY A 242 -15.06 1.21 19.18
N ALA A 243 -14.77 1.75 18.00
CA ALA A 243 -13.60 1.40 17.19
C ALA A 243 -12.27 1.64 17.94
N LEU A 244 -12.11 2.82 18.54
CA LEU A 244 -10.88 3.17 19.26
C LEU A 244 -10.71 2.35 20.55
N THR A 245 -11.81 2.05 21.26
CA THR A 245 -11.81 1.19 22.43
C THR A 245 -11.29 -0.20 22.07
N ASP A 246 -11.90 -0.83 21.07
CA ASP A 246 -11.53 -2.19 20.68
C ASP A 246 -10.13 -2.25 20.06
N TYR A 247 -9.73 -1.21 19.31
CA TYR A 247 -8.39 -1.15 18.72
C TYR A 247 -7.29 -1.04 19.78
N THR A 248 -7.52 -0.27 20.84
CA THR A 248 -6.51 -0.05 21.90
C THR A 248 -6.53 -1.11 23.00
N ALA A 249 -7.60 -1.91 23.09
CA ALA A 249 -7.75 -2.95 24.11
C ALA A 249 -6.61 -4.00 24.12
N PRO A 250 -6.11 -4.53 22.99
CA PRO A 250 -4.98 -5.47 22.98
C PRO A 250 -3.72 -4.89 23.62
N TYR A 251 -3.43 -3.61 23.42
CA TYR A 251 -2.28 -2.95 24.04
C TYR A 251 -2.45 -2.82 25.56
N THR A 252 -3.59 -2.31 25.99
CA THR A 252 -3.88 -2.11 27.41
C THR A 252 -3.93 -3.41 28.22
N LYS A 253 -4.30 -4.52 27.58
CA LYS A 253 -4.28 -5.89 28.13
C LYS A 253 -2.90 -6.56 28.05
N GLY A 254 -1.88 -5.94 27.46
CA GLY A 254 -0.55 -6.55 27.26
C GLY A 254 -0.54 -7.70 26.25
N CYS A 255 -1.42 -7.65 25.27
CA CYS A 255 -1.63 -8.65 24.24
C CYS A 255 -0.82 -8.36 22.96
N THR A 256 -0.31 -7.15 22.84
CA THR A 256 0.57 -6.70 21.76
C THR A 256 1.92 -6.22 22.32
N PRO A 257 3.01 -6.29 21.54
CA PRO A 257 4.31 -5.80 22.00
C PRO A 257 4.24 -4.32 22.42
N PRO A 258 4.87 -3.93 23.54
CA PRO A 258 4.90 -2.51 23.97
C PRO A 258 5.51 -1.57 22.91
N SER A 259 6.40 -2.07 22.06
CA SER A 259 7.02 -1.31 20.97
C SER A 259 6.06 -0.95 19.84
N SER A 260 4.85 -1.53 19.79
CA SER A 260 3.91 -1.34 18.67
C SER A 260 3.47 0.12 18.47
N THR A 261 3.56 0.96 19.49
CA THR A 261 3.30 2.41 19.42
C THR A 261 4.34 3.20 18.63
N SER A 262 5.50 2.59 18.36
CA SER A 262 6.59 3.18 17.56
C SER A 262 6.88 2.40 16.28
N TRP A 263 6.07 1.40 15.93
CA TRP A 263 6.26 0.62 14.72
C TRP A 263 6.09 1.48 13.46
N LYS A 264 6.98 1.25 12.50
CA LYS A 264 6.90 1.71 11.11
C LYS A 264 6.34 0.60 10.24
N ASP A 265 6.12 0.87 8.97
CA ASP A 265 5.46 -0.07 8.06
C ASP A 265 6.07 -1.47 8.03
N PRO A 266 7.34 -1.79 8.03
CA PRO A 266 7.77 -3.19 8.02
C PRO A 266 7.77 -3.87 9.41
N ASP A 267 7.52 -3.15 10.51
CA ASP A 267 7.80 -3.69 11.86
C ASP A 267 6.81 -4.76 12.32
N ASN A 268 5.52 -4.69 11.93
CA ASN A 268 4.56 -5.76 12.17
C ASN A 268 4.97 -7.04 11.42
N ASN A 269 5.45 -6.92 10.18
CA ASN A 269 5.97 -8.04 9.40
C ASN A 269 7.18 -8.68 10.10
N VAL A 270 8.15 -7.85 10.54
CA VAL A 270 9.33 -8.32 11.27
C VAL A 270 8.95 -9.03 12.57
N ALA A 271 8.04 -8.45 13.36
CA ALA A 271 7.55 -9.06 14.59
C ALA A 271 6.86 -10.41 14.33
N PHE A 272 6.09 -10.51 13.26
CA PHE A 272 5.45 -11.74 12.85
C PHE A 272 6.45 -12.79 12.35
N HIS A 273 7.35 -12.43 11.43
CA HIS A 273 8.37 -13.35 10.90
C HIS A 273 9.27 -13.94 12.00
N ASN A 274 9.59 -13.14 13.02
CA ASN A 274 10.36 -13.58 14.19
C ASN A 274 9.52 -14.34 15.22
N LYS A 275 8.26 -14.67 14.93
CA LYS A 275 7.32 -15.32 15.85
C LYS A 275 7.18 -14.60 17.20
N THR A 276 7.36 -13.28 17.21
CA THR A 276 7.08 -12.44 18.37
C THR A 276 5.57 -12.34 18.63
N THR A 277 4.78 -12.39 17.56
CA THR A 277 3.31 -12.37 17.60
C THR A 277 2.73 -13.62 16.95
N VAL A 278 1.64 -14.16 17.52
CA VAL A 278 0.93 -15.32 16.95
C VAL A 278 0.11 -14.90 15.72
N MET A 279 -0.55 -13.76 15.82
CA MET A 279 -1.39 -13.16 14.78
C MET A 279 -1.01 -11.70 14.59
N THR A 280 -1.22 -11.18 13.38
CA THR A 280 -1.08 -9.76 13.06
C THR A 280 -2.11 -9.30 12.03
N HIS A 281 -2.35 -7.99 11.98
CA HIS A 281 -3.02 -7.35 10.84
C HIS A 281 -1.99 -6.89 9.85
N ASN A 282 -2.33 -6.94 8.57
CA ASN A 282 -1.47 -6.40 7.52
C ASN A 282 -2.30 -5.86 6.35
N ALA A 283 -1.86 -4.75 5.79
CA ALA A 283 -2.55 -4.09 4.68
C ALA A 283 -2.45 -4.84 3.35
N THR A 284 -1.67 -5.91 3.31
CA THR A 284 -1.50 -6.81 2.16
C THR A 284 -1.12 -8.19 2.66
N ILE A 285 -0.98 -9.18 1.78
CA ILE A 285 -0.38 -10.47 2.16
C ILE A 285 1.15 -10.49 2.01
N SER A 286 1.82 -9.34 2.20
CA SER A 286 3.28 -9.24 2.08
C SER A 286 4.04 -10.19 3.01
N ILE A 287 3.47 -10.53 4.15
CA ILE A 287 4.01 -11.50 5.10
C ILE A 287 4.08 -12.90 4.47
N ALA A 288 2.96 -13.41 3.95
CA ALA A 288 2.93 -14.71 3.29
C ALA A 288 3.76 -14.67 1.98
N ALA A 289 3.59 -13.65 1.16
CA ALA A 289 4.28 -13.50 -0.12
C ALA A 289 5.80 -13.47 0.01
N LYS A 290 6.35 -12.91 1.10
CA LYS A 290 7.79 -12.96 1.40
C LYS A 290 8.31 -14.39 1.53
N TRP A 291 7.57 -15.27 2.19
CA TRP A 291 7.98 -16.67 2.31
C TRP A 291 7.89 -17.42 0.98
N LEU A 292 6.95 -17.06 0.12
CA LEU A 292 6.91 -17.59 -1.24
C LEU A 292 8.07 -17.06 -2.10
N ASP A 293 8.46 -15.79 -1.95
CA ASP A 293 9.64 -15.23 -2.59
C ASP A 293 10.91 -15.99 -2.17
N ASP A 294 11.09 -16.23 -0.87
CA ASP A 294 12.22 -17.04 -0.37
C ASP A 294 12.21 -18.46 -0.94
N ALA A 295 11.04 -19.10 -1.01
CA ALA A 295 10.91 -20.44 -1.58
C ALA A 295 11.38 -20.53 -3.04
N ASN A 296 11.14 -19.46 -3.79
CA ASN A 296 11.48 -19.35 -5.23
C ASN A 296 12.85 -18.73 -5.50
N ASN A 297 13.52 -18.20 -4.49
CA ASN A 297 14.76 -17.48 -4.66
C ASN A 297 15.98 -18.42 -4.73
N GLU A 298 16.45 -18.70 -5.95
CA GLU A 298 17.58 -19.60 -6.19
C GLU A 298 18.91 -19.10 -5.59
N THR A 299 19.01 -17.84 -5.17
CA THR A 299 20.22 -17.32 -4.50
C THR A 299 20.29 -17.69 -3.01
N LEU A 300 19.18 -18.13 -2.43
CA LEU A 300 19.13 -18.63 -1.06
C LEU A 300 19.56 -20.10 -0.98
N LYS A 301 20.04 -20.50 0.20
CA LYS A 301 20.38 -21.89 0.47
C LYS A 301 19.16 -22.81 0.37
N PRO A 302 19.35 -24.10 0.03
CA PRO A 302 18.23 -25.05 -0.06
C PRO A 302 17.36 -25.12 1.20
N GLU A 303 17.97 -25.08 2.38
CA GLU A 303 17.25 -25.11 3.67
C GLU A 303 16.42 -23.84 3.90
N GLU A 304 16.88 -22.67 3.45
CA GLU A 304 16.15 -21.41 3.55
C GLU A 304 14.92 -21.43 2.60
N ARG A 305 15.10 -21.94 1.39
CA ARG A 305 14.00 -22.11 0.42
C ARG A 305 12.96 -23.11 0.90
N GLU A 306 13.39 -24.23 1.49
CA GLU A 306 12.46 -25.22 2.06
C GLU A 306 11.69 -24.66 3.26
N LEU A 307 12.35 -23.87 4.12
CA LEU A 307 11.68 -23.12 5.18
C LEU A 307 10.64 -22.13 4.62
N GLY A 308 11.00 -21.42 3.56
CA GLY A 308 10.08 -20.52 2.85
C GLY A 308 8.84 -21.24 2.36
N LYS A 309 9.04 -22.37 1.66
CA LYS A 309 7.97 -23.22 1.15
C LYS A 309 7.05 -23.73 2.26
N LYS A 310 7.65 -24.28 3.31
CA LYS A 310 6.90 -24.80 4.48
C LYS A 310 6.13 -23.67 5.17
N SER A 311 6.75 -22.50 5.37
CA SER A 311 6.08 -21.36 6.01
C SER A 311 4.87 -20.89 5.20
N TYR A 312 5.01 -20.78 3.88
CA TYR A 312 3.93 -20.34 3.02
C TYR A 312 2.78 -21.36 2.95
N TYR A 313 3.08 -22.62 2.65
CA TYR A 313 2.04 -23.60 2.36
C TYR A 313 1.44 -24.28 3.59
N GLU A 314 2.17 -24.35 4.73
CA GLU A 314 1.77 -25.16 5.87
C GLU A 314 1.63 -24.38 7.19
N LEU A 315 2.49 -23.37 7.43
CA LEU A 315 2.60 -22.76 8.75
C LEU A 315 1.87 -21.44 8.92
N ILE A 316 1.58 -20.72 7.82
CA ILE A 316 0.92 -19.41 7.86
C ILE A 316 -0.47 -19.53 7.23
N ALA A 317 -1.43 -18.88 7.87
CA ALA A 317 -2.74 -18.66 7.29
C ALA A 317 -3.01 -17.18 7.05
N THR A 318 -3.69 -16.87 5.93
CA THR A 318 -4.29 -15.59 5.65
C THR A 318 -5.80 -15.70 5.75
N ALA A 319 -6.42 -14.79 6.48
CA ALA A 319 -7.87 -14.75 6.71
C ALA A 319 -8.44 -13.33 6.57
N GLY A 320 -9.75 -13.24 6.43
CA GLY A 320 -10.51 -12.01 6.59
C GLY A 320 -10.74 -11.66 8.06
N PHE A 321 -11.27 -10.48 8.30
CA PHE A 321 -11.70 -10.03 9.62
C PHE A 321 -12.96 -10.80 10.07
N PRO A 322 -13.21 -10.89 11.38
CA PRO A 322 -14.43 -11.46 11.92
C PRO A 322 -15.68 -10.65 11.53
N ASN A 323 -16.86 -11.20 11.74
CA ASN A 323 -18.10 -10.46 11.57
C ASN A 323 -18.10 -9.22 12.48
N LYS A 324 -18.76 -8.15 12.01
CA LYS A 324 -18.92 -6.90 12.76
C LYS A 324 -19.57 -7.11 14.13
N PRO A 325 -19.49 -6.14 15.06
CA PRO A 325 -20.19 -6.19 16.34
C PRO A 325 -21.70 -6.38 16.23
N ASP A 326 -22.33 -5.95 15.14
CA ASP A 326 -23.75 -6.15 14.83
C ASP A 326 -24.07 -7.54 14.22
N GLY A 327 -23.06 -8.40 14.04
CA GLY A 327 -23.19 -9.75 13.47
C GLY A 327 -23.12 -9.80 11.94
N THR A 328 -23.11 -8.68 11.24
CA THR A 328 -23.02 -8.64 9.78
C THR A 328 -21.58 -8.92 9.30
N LYS A 329 -21.44 -9.33 8.04
CA LYS A 329 -20.11 -9.56 7.46
C LYS A 329 -19.38 -8.25 7.19
N MET A 330 -18.05 -8.29 7.31
CA MET A 330 -17.20 -7.19 6.90
C MET A 330 -17.35 -6.92 5.40
N VAL A 331 -17.41 -5.63 5.04
CA VAL A 331 -17.17 -5.13 3.69
C VAL A 331 -15.87 -4.33 3.74
N TYR A 332 -14.94 -4.64 2.86
CA TYR A 332 -13.59 -4.11 2.95
C TYR A 332 -13.41 -2.81 2.20
N ARG A 333 -12.66 -1.88 2.76
CA ARG A 333 -12.15 -0.73 2.03
C ARG A 333 -11.05 -1.18 1.09
N THR A 334 -11.10 -0.71 -0.16
CA THR A 334 -10.01 -0.92 -1.10
C THR A 334 -9.16 0.33 -1.24
N ALA A 335 -7.86 0.18 -0.99
CA ALA A 335 -6.87 1.21 -1.27
C ALA A 335 -6.27 0.97 -2.67
N VAL A 336 -6.61 1.82 -3.61
CA VAL A 336 -6.10 1.76 -4.98
C VAL A 336 -4.79 2.52 -5.06
N LYS A 337 -3.70 1.82 -5.31
CA LYS A 337 -2.37 2.38 -5.42
C LYS A 337 -2.19 3.09 -6.74
N ALA A 338 -1.84 4.35 -6.67
CA ALA A 338 -1.75 5.21 -7.83
C ALA A 338 -0.42 5.94 -7.94
N GLY A 339 0.06 6.07 -9.17
CA GLY A 339 1.15 6.97 -9.52
C GLY A 339 0.64 8.24 -10.17
N ALA A 340 1.55 9.17 -10.44
CA ALA A 340 1.24 10.45 -11.05
C ALA A 340 2.32 10.91 -12.04
N ILE A 341 1.91 11.77 -12.95
CA ILE A 341 2.76 12.62 -13.78
C ILE A 341 2.64 14.04 -13.24
N PHE A 342 3.75 14.75 -13.11
CA PHE A 342 3.72 16.10 -12.53
C PHE A 342 3.52 17.19 -13.59
N ALA A 343 2.76 18.23 -13.23
CA ALA A 343 2.49 19.36 -14.13
C ALA A 343 3.77 20.08 -14.57
N ASP A 344 4.79 20.13 -13.70
CA ASP A 344 6.09 20.76 -13.96
C ASP A 344 7.14 19.80 -14.56
N SER A 345 6.74 18.56 -14.90
CA SER A 345 7.62 17.62 -15.63
C SER A 345 8.01 18.20 -16.98
N LYS A 346 9.28 18.01 -17.36
CA LYS A 346 9.81 18.48 -18.66
C LYS A 346 9.47 17.52 -19.81
N ASN A 347 9.16 16.26 -19.52
CA ASN A 347 8.89 15.21 -20.50
C ASN A 347 7.52 14.55 -20.30
N LYS A 348 6.48 15.34 -20.08
CA LYS A 348 5.11 14.83 -19.84
C LYS A 348 4.63 13.86 -20.92
N ALA A 349 4.95 14.12 -22.17
CA ALA A 349 4.57 13.23 -23.27
C ALA A 349 5.21 11.84 -23.13
N ARG A 350 6.48 11.75 -22.77
CA ARG A 350 7.16 10.46 -22.49
C ARG A 350 6.64 9.79 -21.22
N GLY A 351 6.32 10.60 -20.20
CA GLY A 351 5.63 10.09 -19.00
C GLY A 351 4.29 9.44 -19.34
N LYS A 352 3.46 10.10 -20.16
CA LYS A 352 2.17 9.56 -20.62
C LYS A 352 2.35 8.30 -21.49
N GLU A 353 3.35 8.26 -22.36
CA GLU A 353 3.68 7.07 -23.16
C GLU A 353 4.08 5.89 -22.27
N PHE A 354 4.96 6.08 -21.29
CA PHE A 354 5.36 5.04 -20.34
C PHE A 354 4.18 4.53 -19.52
N VAL A 355 3.35 5.43 -18.98
CA VAL A 355 2.14 5.06 -18.23
C VAL A 355 1.14 4.32 -19.11
N SER A 356 0.89 4.79 -20.33
CA SER A 356 0.02 4.12 -21.29
C SER A 356 0.51 2.69 -21.62
N PHE A 357 1.82 2.52 -21.75
CA PHE A 357 2.44 1.19 -21.96
C PHE A 357 2.26 0.29 -20.73
N LEU A 358 2.56 0.81 -19.53
CA LEU A 358 2.45 0.05 -18.29
C LEU A 358 1.01 -0.43 -18.02
N LEU A 359 0.02 0.40 -18.34
CA LEU A 359 -1.40 0.11 -18.13
C LEU A 359 -2.00 -0.87 -19.15
N GLN A 360 -1.26 -1.31 -20.19
CA GLN A 360 -1.73 -2.41 -21.04
C GLN A 360 -1.75 -3.70 -20.21
N GLU A 361 -2.80 -4.53 -20.43
CA GLU A 361 -3.02 -5.75 -19.63
C GLU A 361 -1.82 -6.71 -19.67
N GLU A 362 -1.17 -6.85 -20.83
CA GLU A 362 0.02 -7.68 -21.03
C GLU A 362 1.28 -7.19 -20.27
N ASN A 363 1.24 -5.98 -19.72
CA ASN A 363 2.33 -5.41 -18.92
C ASN A 363 1.92 -5.25 -17.45
N LEU A 364 0.69 -4.76 -17.19
CA LEU A 364 0.19 -4.50 -15.84
C LEU A 364 -0.04 -5.79 -15.06
N THR A 365 -0.67 -6.79 -15.67
CA THR A 365 -0.98 -8.06 -15.00
C THR A 365 0.30 -8.81 -14.56
N PRO A 366 1.34 -9.01 -15.41
CA PRO A 366 2.58 -9.61 -14.93
C PRO A 366 3.30 -8.80 -13.85
N TYR A 367 3.22 -7.46 -13.91
CA TYR A 367 3.77 -6.60 -12.86
C TYR A 367 3.07 -6.82 -11.51
N VAL A 368 1.73 -6.93 -11.50
CA VAL A 368 0.96 -7.17 -10.28
C VAL A 368 1.16 -8.59 -9.75
N GLU A 369 1.11 -9.61 -10.62
CA GLU A 369 1.31 -11.02 -10.25
C GLU A 369 2.74 -11.29 -9.75
N GLY A 370 3.75 -10.54 -10.24
CA GLY A 370 5.13 -10.62 -9.79
C GLY A 370 5.32 -10.27 -8.31
N ALA A 371 4.36 -9.58 -7.72
CA ALA A 371 4.31 -9.36 -6.27
C ALA A 371 3.72 -10.56 -5.49
N LEU A 372 3.57 -11.73 -6.11
CA LEU A 372 3.20 -13.02 -5.51
C LEU A 372 1.87 -13.00 -4.75
N GLY A 373 0.92 -12.15 -5.17
CA GLY A 373 -0.39 -11.99 -4.56
C GLY A 373 -0.48 -10.89 -3.50
N ARG A 374 0.64 -10.21 -3.17
CA ARG A 374 0.63 -9.05 -2.26
C ARG A 374 -0.42 -8.01 -2.67
N TRP A 375 -0.54 -7.76 -3.97
CA TRP A 375 -1.43 -6.77 -4.54
C TRP A 375 -2.51 -7.40 -5.39
N PHE A 376 -3.72 -6.90 -5.30
CA PHE A 376 -4.83 -7.33 -6.14
C PHE A 376 -4.95 -6.43 -7.39
N PRO A 377 -5.30 -6.97 -8.58
CA PRO A 377 -5.41 -6.19 -9.80
C PRO A 377 -6.53 -5.15 -9.74
N VAL A 378 -6.31 -4.02 -10.42
CA VAL A 378 -7.34 -3.00 -10.63
C VAL A 378 -8.19 -3.24 -11.87
N THR A 379 -7.79 -4.16 -12.76
CA THR A 379 -8.51 -4.49 -14.00
C THR A 379 -9.39 -5.72 -13.83
N LYS A 380 -10.53 -5.73 -14.55
CA LYS A 380 -11.45 -6.86 -14.58
C LYS A 380 -10.77 -8.15 -15.07
N ALA A 381 -9.93 -8.02 -16.11
CA ALA A 381 -9.20 -9.15 -16.68
C ALA A 381 -8.17 -9.74 -15.70
N GLY A 382 -7.39 -8.87 -15.03
CA GLY A 382 -6.44 -9.29 -14.00
C GLY A 382 -7.11 -10.00 -12.82
N GLN A 383 -8.29 -9.51 -12.38
CA GLN A 383 -9.06 -10.13 -11.30
C GLN A 383 -9.63 -11.51 -11.67
N ALA A 384 -9.92 -11.75 -12.94
CA ALA A 384 -10.47 -13.02 -13.44
C ALA A 384 -9.40 -14.12 -13.64
N ARG A 385 -8.13 -13.83 -13.39
CA ARG A 385 -7.03 -14.77 -13.59
C ARG A 385 -7.10 -15.96 -12.62
N PRO A 386 -6.81 -17.21 -13.10
CA PRO A 386 -6.70 -18.39 -12.24
C PRO A 386 -5.71 -18.24 -11.09
N PHE A 387 -4.68 -17.43 -11.26
CA PHE A 387 -3.66 -17.06 -10.25
C PHE A 387 -4.25 -16.81 -8.85
N TRP A 388 -5.44 -16.21 -8.75
CA TRP A 388 -6.11 -15.87 -7.50
C TRP A 388 -6.78 -17.05 -6.82
N GLN A 389 -6.76 -18.24 -7.42
CA GLN A 389 -7.38 -19.47 -6.89
C GLN A 389 -6.34 -20.57 -6.62
N GLU A 390 -5.04 -20.33 -6.89
CA GLU A 390 -3.99 -21.35 -6.84
C GLU A 390 -3.65 -21.81 -5.40
N ASP A 391 -3.80 -20.93 -4.41
CA ASP A 391 -3.49 -21.25 -3.01
C ASP A 391 -4.42 -20.54 -2.02
N ARG A 392 -4.29 -20.92 -0.73
CA ARG A 392 -5.15 -20.39 0.33
C ARG A 392 -5.00 -18.87 0.55
N HIS A 393 -3.79 -18.34 0.38
CA HIS A 393 -3.49 -16.92 0.64
C HIS A 393 -4.13 -16.05 -0.44
N ARG A 394 -3.86 -16.33 -1.72
CA ARG A 394 -4.43 -15.61 -2.86
C ARG A 394 -5.96 -15.75 -2.92
N LYS A 395 -6.48 -16.95 -2.61
CA LYS A 395 -7.92 -17.18 -2.52
C LYS A 395 -8.57 -16.35 -1.39
N SER A 396 -7.89 -16.18 -0.26
CA SER A 396 -8.35 -15.30 0.81
C SER A 396 -8.43 -13.84 0.35
N VAL A 397 -7.41 -13.36 -0.37
CA VAL A 397 -7.43 -12.01 -0.99
C VAL A 397 -8.64 -11.88 -1.93
N PHE A 398 -8.77 -12.79 -2.89
CA PHE A 398 -9.87 -12.79 -3.87
C PHE A 398 -11.25 -12.71 -3.21
N ASN A 399 -11.48 -13.51 -2.18
CA ASN A 399 -12.75 -13.59 -1.48
C ASN A 399 -13.16 -12.28 -0.79
N GLN A 400 -12.20 -11.44 -0.41
CA GLN A 400 -12.51 -10.13 0.19
C GLN A 400 -13.11 -9.15 -0.81
N TYR A 401 -12.80 -9.30 -2.10
CA TYR A 401 -13.36 -8.49 -3.18
C TYR A 401 -14.68 -9.03 -3.74
N ALA A 402 -15.00 -10.29 -3.49
CA ALA A 402 -16.18 -10.96 -4.07
C ALA A 402 -17.52 -10.33 -3.66
N ASN A 403 -17.60 -9.68 -2.50
CA ASN A 403 -18.81 -9.01 -1.98
C ASN A 403 -18.83 -7.50 -2.25
N GLY A 404 -17.97 -7.02 -3.15
CA GLY A 404 -17.74 -5.59 -3.38
C GLY A 404 -16.87 -4.96 -2.30
N THR A 405 -16.47 -3.73 -2.56
CA THR A 405 -15.60 -2.92 -1.69
C THR A 405 -16.18 -1.53 -1.51
N VAL A 406 -15.69 -0.81 -0.48
CA VAL A 406 -15.98 0.62 -0.27
C VAL A 406 -14.73 1.46 -0.50
N MET A 407 -14.92 2.69 -0.93
CA MET A 407 -13.83 3.65 -1.15
C MET A 407 -13.48 4.37 0.15
N PHE A 408 -12.26 4.90 0.20
CA PHE A 408 -11.81 5.76 1.30
C PHE A 408 -12.38 7.18 1.17
N GLU A 409 -12.47 7.89 2.28
CA GLU A 409 -12.97 9.26 2.37
C GLU A 409 -12.20 10.26 1.50
N PHE A 410 -10.89 10.05 1.33
CA PHE A 410 -10.06 10.94 0.50
C PHE A 410 -10.43 10.93 -0.99
N THR A 411 -11.15 9.92 -1.46
CA THR A 411 -11.68 9.89 -2.83
C THR A 411 -12.83 10.88 -3.04
N ARG A 412 -13.54 11.22 -1.97
CA ARG A 412 -14.67 12.16 -1.96
C ARG A 412 -14.30 13.55 -1.46
N ASN A 413 -13.42 13.60 -0.46
CA ASN A 413 -12.92 14.84 0.12
C ASN A 413 -11.38 14.79 0.24
N TYR A 414 -10.69 15.47 -0.67
CA TYR A 414 -9.21 15.46 -0.72
C TYR A 414 -8.54 15.90 0.58
N LYS A 415 -9.22 16.69 1.43
CA LYS A 415 -8.67 17.16 2.71
C LYS A 415 -8.36 16.00 3.66
N PHE A 416 -8.97 14.83 3.45
CA PHE A 416 -8.59 13.61 4.17
C PHE A 416 -7.17 13.14 3.85
N THR A 417 -6.59 13.50 2.71
CA THR A 417 -5.17 13.22 2.46
C THR A 417 -4.26 13.96 3.45
N ILE A 418 -4.65 15.15 3.91
CA ILE A 418 -3.93 15.90 4.93
C ILE A 418 -4.02 15.18 6.28
N LEU A 419 -5.25 14.80 6.68
CA LEU A 419 -5.50 14.05 7.92
C LEU A 419 -4.76 12.71 7.97
N ASN A 420 -4.72 12.02 6.83
CA ASN A 420 -4.03 10.74 6.68
C ASN A 420 -2.51 10.89 6.71
N ASN A 421 -1.97 11.95 6.10
CA ASN A 421 -0.54 12.27 6.18
C ASN A 421 -0.10 12.62 7.60
N GLU A 422 -0.96 13.30 8.37
CA GLU A 422 -0.76 13.55 9.80
C GLU A 422 -0.96 12.30 10.65
N ASN A 423 -1.58 11.27 10.12
CA ASN A 423 -2.04 10.05 10.80
C ASN A 423 -2.79 10.37 12.10
N VAL A 424 -3.86 11.17 11.99
CA VAL A 424 -4.69 11.58 13.14
C VAL A 424 -5.25 10.39 13.90
N TRP A 425 -5.39 9.25 13.23
CA TRP A 425 -5.87 7.98 13.74
C TRP A 425 -4.92 7.38 14.77
N ALA A 426 -3.64 7.20 14.39
CA ALA A 426 -2.61 6.69 15.29
C ALA A 426 -2.27 7.71 16.41
N LYS A 427 -2.39 9.00 16.14
CA LYS A 427 -2.29 10.02 17.21
C LYS A 427 -3.36 9.80 18.27
N ALA A 428 -4.63 9.55 17.88
CA ALA A 428 -5.69 9.25 18.85
C ALA A 428 -5.41 7.96 19.64
N MET A 429 -4.89 6.91 18.99
CA MET A 429 -4.46 5.68 19.68
C MET A 429 -3.39 5.99 20.74
N ASN A 430 -2.36 6.76 20.38
CA ASN A 430 -1.26 7.12 21.31
C ASN A 430 -1.75 7.96 22.48
N ARG A 431 -2.72 8.87 22.28
CA ARG A 431 -3.39 9.59 23.38
C ARG A 431 -3.97 8.62 24.42
N VAL A 432 -4.60 7.51 23.94
CA VAL A 432 -5.19 6.51 24.83
C VAL A 432 -4.12 5.62 25.48
N VAL A 433 -3.21 5.02 24.68
CA VAL A 433 -2.32 3.96 25.20
C VAL A 433 -1.08 4.50 25.89
N SER A 434 -0.53 5.62 25.46
CA SER A 434 0.68 6.22 26.02
C SER A 434 0.36 7.29 27.06
N GLU A 435 -0.58 8.19 26.77
CA GLU A 435 -0.90 9.31 27.63
C GLU A 435 -2.08 9.04 28.59
N LYS A 436 -2.73 7.87 28.45
CA LYS A 436 -3.85 7.43 29.29
C LYS A 436 -5.07 8.35 29.24
N LEU A 437 -5.24 9.07 28.13
CA LEU A 437 -6.42 9.88 27.91
C LEU A 437 -7.66 8.98 27.80
N PRO A 438 -8.82 9.31 28.41
CA PRO A 438 -10.06 8.59 28.18
C PRO A 438 -10.41 8.53 26.68
N VAL A 439 -10.92 7.38 26.21
CA VAL A 439 -11.19 7.14 24.79
C VAL A 439 -12.14 8.18 24.19
N ASP A 440 -13.20 8.57 24.93
CA ASP A 440 -14.16 9.58 24.51
C ASP A 440 -13.49 10.94 24.27
N LYS A 441 -12.51 11.31 25.09
CA LYS A 441 -11.72 12.55 24.93
C LYS A 441 -10.77 12.49 23.75
N ALA A 442 -10.12 11.34 23.51
CA ALA A 442 -9.27 11.14 22.34
C ALA A 442 -10.08 11.22 21.04
N VAL A 443 -11.30 10.69 21.05
CA VAL A 443 -12.24 10.81 19.92
C VAL A 443 -12.69 12.26 19.72
N ASP A 444 -13.00 13.01 20.80
CA ASP A 444 -13.37 14.42 20.70
C ASP A 444 -12.24 15.27 20.09
N GLU A 445 -10.96 15.03 20.48
CA GLU A 445 -9.80 15.68 19.89
C GLU A 445 -9.64 15.33 18.40
N MET A 446 -9.82 14.07 18.05
CA MET A 446 -9.77 13.59 16.66
C MET A 446 -10.86 14.24 15.81
N ILE A 447 -12.12 14.28 16.28
CA ILE A 447 -13.24 14.95 15.60
C ILE A 447 -12.95 16.45 15.43
N ALA A 448 -12.46 17.11 16.47
CA ALA A 448 -12.09 18.53 16.39
C ALA A 448 -11.01 18.78 15.30
N ARG A 449 -10.01 17.88 15.19
CA ARG A 449 -8.99 17.98 14.14
C ARG A 449 -9.57 17.74 12.75
N ILE A 450 -10.45 16.74 12.59
CA ILE A 450 -11.13 16.48 11.32
C ILE A 450 -11.93 17.72 10.88
N LYS A 451 -12.70 18.33 11.77
CA LYS A 451 -13.44 19.57 11.47
C LYS A 451 -12.52 20.73 11.08
N ALA A 452 -11.42 20.91 11.79
CA ALA A 452 -10.48 21.99 11.52
C ALA A 452 -9.81 21.90 10.14
N VAL A 453 -9.65 20.68 9.62
CA VAL A 453 -8.99 20.45 8.32
C VAL A 453 -10.02 20.31 7.21
N ALA A 454 -11.06 19.50 7.42
CA ALA A 454 -11.97 19.06 6.37
C ALA A 454 -13.35 19.76 6.39
N GLY A 455 -13.61 20.52 7.43
CA GLY A 455 -14.80 21.37 7.55
C GLY A 455 -14.76 22.63 6.69
#